data_2d031dcd9770d14861b3a7f918ca9cab
#
_entry.id   2d031dcd9770d14861b3a7f918ca9cab
#
_cell.length_a   1.000
_cell.length_b   1.000
_cell.length_c   1.000
_cell.angle_alpha   90.00
_cell.angle_beta   90.00
_cell.angle_gamma   90.00
#
_symmetry.space_group_name_H-M   'P 1'
#
loop_
_entity.id
_entity.type
_entity.pdbx_description
1 polymer ?
#
loop_
_entity_poly.entity_id
_entity_poly.type
_entity_poly.pdbx_seq_one_letter_code
_entity_poly.pdbx_strand_id
1 'polypeptide(L)'
;MKSFEKIKYKRLTILYFLFFIISSCKFNQSYFPHKEGKQIIYEVFFQDKENKKSNFRQSFYFFPRMENAIPVLKNDGELTFYVVQKNGIEKKSIDEFMSTGISNTKSEKNVDLLIAFPISTGTEWETNDKTTLQMKLGYDRIYNTNLPFKLTNKITEVNKTISIKGKKIKNCIKISSYGKTSYNPGPPLDNINIEVFSTSWFAKDYGLVKYKREEKSDSETMGKIIYEKTMLISD
;
A
#
# COMPACT_ATOMS: atom_id res chain seq x y z
N MET A 1 -24.70 14.85 53.41
CA MET A 1 -25.34 14.19 52.23
C MET A 1 -24.82 14.70 50.87
N LYS A 2 -24.37 15.95 50.71
CA LYS A 2 -23.89 16.50 49.40
C LYS A 2 -22.49 16.04 48.92
N SER A 3 -21.68 15.38 49.76
CA SER A 3 -20.32 14.97 49.40
C SER A 3 -20.32 13.58 48.67
N PHE A 4 -21.27 12.71 48.93
CA PHE A 4 -21.31 11.36 48.31
C PHE A 4 -21.79 11.35 46.88
N GLU A 5 -22.62 12.31 46.45
CA GLU A 5 -23.08 12.42 45.05
C GLU A 5 -21.97 12.87 44.13
N LYS A 6 -21.10 13.82 44.52
CA LYS A 6 -19.97 14.29 43.69
C LYS A 6 -18.96 13.19 43.38
N ILE A 7 -18.80 12.19 44.24
CA ILE A 7 -17.88 11.07 44.03
C ILE A 7 -18.46 10.08 43.00
N LYS A 8 -19.78 9.86 43.02
CA LYS A 8 -20.44 9.00 42.01
C LYS A 8 -20.34 9.55 40.62
N TYR A 9 -20.54 10.85 40.40
CA TYR A 9 -20.44 11.48 39.07
C TYR A 9 -19.01 11.48 38.56
N LYS A 10 -17.99 11.70 39.39
CA LYS A 10 -16.58 11.61 38.95
C LYS A 10 -16.19 10.17 38.52
N ARG A 11 -16.67 9.14 39.22
CA ARG A 11 -16.40 7.75 38.82
C ARG A 11 -17.13 7.37 37.55
N LEU A 12 -18.34 7.86 37.33
CA LEU A 12 -19.12 7.61 36.09
C LEU A 12 -18.49 8.28 34.89
N THR A 13 -17.99 9.53 35.01
CA THR A 13 -17.29 10.24 33.92
C THR A 13 -15.96 9.58 33.54
N ILE A 14 -15.20 9.06 34.51
CA ILE A 14 -13.94 8.35 34.25
C ILE A 14 -14.23 7.00 33.53
N LEU A 15 -15.32 6.31 33.91
CA LEU A 15 -15.74 5.07 33.25
C LEU A 15 -16.18 5.31 31.79
N TYR A 16 -16.89 6.39 31.51
CA TYR A 16 -17.26 6.81 30.15
C TYR A 16 -16.04 7.16 29.29
N PHE A 17 -15.07 7.85 29.87
CA PHE A 17 -13.82 8.22 29.17
C PHE A 17 -12.95 6.98 28.84
N LEU A 18 -12.90 6.01 29.75
CA LEU A 18 -12.22 4.71 29.50
C LEU A 18 -12.90 3.90 28.38
N PHE A 19 -14.23 3.92 28.29
CA PHE A 19 -14.97 3.21 27.26
C PHE A 19 -14.72 3.79 25.84
N PHE A 20 -14.51 5.10 25.75
CA PHE A 20 -14.17 5.76 24.47
C PHE A 20 -12.77 5.42 23.96
N ILE A 21 -11.80 5.16 24.85
CA ILE A 21 -10.42 4.82 24.47
C ILE A 21 -10.32 3.39 23.91
N ILE A 22 -11.16 2.46 24.37
CA ILE A 22 -11.12 1.06 23.92
C ILE A 22 -11.78 0.88 22.53
N SER A 23 -12.64 1.79 22.11
CA SER A 23 -13.35 1.71 20.81
C SER A 23 -12.46 2.06 19.62
N SER A 24 -11.32 2.74 19.80
CA SER A 24 -10.52 3.27 18.71
C SER A 24 -9.62 2.22 18.03
N CYS A 25 -9.27 1.13 18.71
CA CYS A 25 -8.37 0.11 18.14
C CYS A 25 -8.99 -0.80 17.08
N LYS A 26 -10.31 -0.98 17.05
CA LYS A 26 -10.98 -1.84 16.04
C LYS A 26 -11.18 -1.17 14.68
N PHE A 27 -11.07 0.17 14.61
CA PHE A 27 -11.44 0.93 13.42
C PHE A 27 -10.40 0.85 12.28
N ASN A 28 -9.13 0.65 12.61
CA ASN A 28 -8.04 0.73 11.65
C ASN A 28 -7.78 -0.56 10.86
N GLN A 29 -8.27 -1.70 11.32
CA GLN A 29 -8.01 -3.01 10.69
C GLN A 29 -8.89 -3.29 9.47
N SER A 30 -9.94 -2.50 9.24
CA SER A 30 -10.95 -2.78 8.23
C SER A 30 -10.57 -2.41 6.78
N TYR A 31 -9.44 -1.72 6.57
CA TYR A 31 -8.94 -1.40 5.22
C TYR A 31 -8.10 -2.51 4.58
N PHE A 32 -8.04 -3.65 5.24
CA PHE A 32 -7.45 -4.86 4.70
C PHE A 32 -8.48 -5.99 4.71
N PRO A 33 -8.55 -6.86 3.66
CA PRO A 33 -9.54 -7.94 3.63
C PRO A 33 -9.29 -8.91 4.80
N HIS A 34 -10.33 -9.14 5.61
CA HIS A 34 -10.24 -10.04 6.77
C HIS A 34 -10.83 -11.43 6.51
N LYS A 35 -11.53 -11.62 5.39
CA LYS A 35 -12.18 -12.89 5.11
C LYS A 35 -11.17 -13.90 4.60
N GLU A 36 -10.98 -14.94 5.38
CA GLU A 36 -10.21 -16.13 5.02
C GLU A 36 -10.75 -16.80 3.78
N GLY A 37 -9.86 -17.35 2.96
CA GLY A 37 -10.24 -18.01 1.70
C GLY A 37 -10.74 -17.06 0.61
N LYS A 38 -10.65 -15.75 0.82
CA LYS A 38 -11.09 -14.77 -0.17
C LYS A 38 -10.09 -14.69 -1.32
N GLN A 39 -10.60 -14.80 -2.53
CA GLN A 39 -9.86 -14.44 -3.73
C GLN A 39 -10.28 -13.05 -4.21
N ILE A 40 -9.30 -12.20 -4.49
CA ILE A 40 -9.52 -10.91 -5.13
C ILE A 40 -8.86 -10.92 -6.49
N ILE A 41 -9.61 -10.54 -7.51
CA ILE A 41 -9.13 -10.46 -8.89
C ILE A 41 -9.05 -9.00 -9.28
N TYR A 42 -7.93 -8.62 -9.90
CA TYR A 42 -7.73 -7.30 -10.49
C TYR A 42 -7.61 -7.40 -12.00
N GLU A 43 -8.21 -6.47 -12.68
CA GLU A 43 -7.85 -6.15 -14.05
C GLU A 43 -6.67 -5.20 -14.02
N VAL A 44 -5.62 -5.55 -14.74
CA VAL A 44 -4.37 -4.80 -14.81
C VAL A 44 -4.23 -4.22 -16.20
N PHE A 45 -3.97 -2.92 -16.27
CA PHE A 45 -3.55 -2.21 -17.45
C PHE A 45 -2.07 -1.86 -17.30
N PHE A 46 -1.28 -2.17 -18.29
CA PHE A 46 0.11 -1.79 -18.37
C PHE A 46 0.40 -1.10 -19.72
N GLN A 47 1.08 0.02 -19.65
CA GLN A 47 1.59 0.73 -20.83
C GLN A 47 3.10 0.87 -20.68
N ASP A 48 3.83 0.32 -21.64
CA ASP A 48 5.29 0.41 -21.68
C ASP A 48 5.78 1.74 -22.26
N LYS A 49 7.08 1.94 -22.29
CA LYS A 49 7.73 3.14 -22.82
C LYS A 49 7.49 3.38 -24.32
N GLU A 50 7.18 2.34 -25.08
CA GLU A 50 6.85 2.43 -26.52
C GLU A 50 5.35 2.67 -26.74
N ASN A 51 4.60 3.00 -25.68
CA ASN A 51 3.16 3.16 -25.66
C ASN A 51 2.37 1.88 -26.03
N LYS A 52 3.01 0.71 -26.02
CA LYS A 52 2.31 -0.56 -26.16
C LYS A 52 1.50 -0.81 -24.92
N LYS A 53 0.23 -1.18 -25.11
CA LYS A 53 -0.74 -1.41 -24.06
C LYS A 53 -1.02 -2.90 -23.93
N SER A 54 -1.04 -3.39 -22.70
CA SER A 54 -1.45 -4.75 -22.38
C SER A 54 -2.46 -4.77 -21.25
N ASN A 55 -3.39 -5.71 -21.30
CA ASN A 55 -4.36 -5.94 -20.25
C ASN A 55 -4.27 -7.41 -19.83
N PHE A 56 -4.23 -7.64 -18.53
CA PHE A 56 -4.22 -8.99 -17.97
C PHE A 56 -4.93 -9.03 -16.61
N ARG A 57 -5.11 -10.21 -16.05
CA ARG A 57 -5.70 -10.38 -14.72
C ARG A 57 -4.65 -10.83 -13.74
N GLN A 58 -4.72 -10.27 -12.55
CA GLN A 58 -3.95 -10.67 -11.38
C GLN A 58 -4.90 -11.14 -10.29
N SER A 59 -4.66 -12.29 -9.70
CA SER A 59 -5.46 -12.77 -8.58
C SER A 59 -4.60 -12.92 -7.32
N PHE A 60 -5.23 -12.64 -6.19
CA PHE A 60 -4.64 -12.73 -4.86
C PHE A 60 -5.54 -13.59 -4.01
N TYR A 61 -4.98 -14.64 -3.43
CA TYR A 61 -5.67 -15.53 -2.50
C TYR A 61 -5.22 -15.25 -1.07
N PHE A 62 -6.18 -14.93 -0.20
CA PHE A 62 -5.96 -14.60 1.19
C PHE A 62 -6.13 -15.86 2.04
N PHE A 63 -5.04 -16.34 2.62
CA PHE A 63 -5.05 -17.47 3.54
C PHE A 63 -5.62 -17.10 4.91
N PRO A 64 -5.96 -18.10 5.75
CA PRO A 64 -6.30 -17.89 7.13
C PRO A 64 -5.25 -17.05 7.86
N ARG A 65 -5.72 -16.19 8.73
CA ARG A 65 -4.85 -15.34 9.55
C ARG A 65 -4.04 -16.18 10.52
N MET A 66 -2.74 -15.91 10.57
CA MET A 66 -1.79 -16.48 11.51
C MET A 66 -1.41 -15.39 12.52
N GLU A 67 -2.00 -15.40 13.72
CA GLU A 67 -1.87 -14.34 14.73
C GLU A 67 -2.21 -12.94 14.14
N ASN A 68 -1.20 -12.08 13.93
CA ASN A 68 -1.38 -10.75 13.33
C ASN A 68 -0.93 -10.67 11.85
N ALA A 69 -0.52 -11.80 11.24
CA ALA A 69 -0.10 -11.89 9.86
C ALA A 69 -1.18 -12.54 8.98
N ILE A 70 -1.33 -12.03 7.77
CA ILE A 70 -2.23 -12.57 6.74
C ILE A 70 -1.37 -12.94 5.54
N PRO A 71 -1.18 -14.24 5.27
CA PRO A 71 -0.47 -14.68 4.07
C PRO A 71 -1.34 -14.44 2.82
N VAL A 72 -0.73 -13.96 1.76
CA VAL A 72 -1.40 -13.69 0.48
C VAL A 72 -0.58 -14.25 -0.66
N LEU A 73 -1.16 -15.17 -1.41
CA LEU A 73 -0.55 -15.76 -2.58
C LEU A 73 -1.08 -15.08 -3.84
N LYS A 74 -0.18 -14.61 -4.67
CA LYS A 74 -0.47 -14.07 -5.98
C LYS A 74 -0.42 -15.18 -7.03
N ASN A 75 -1.14 -15.03 -8.12
CA ASN A 75 -1.23 -16.06 -9.17
C ASN A 75 0.08 -16.39 -9.90
N ASP A 76 1.14 -15.61 -9.72
CA ASP A 76 2.49 -15.90 -10.22
C ASP A 76 3.37 -16.67 -9.22
N GLY A 77 2.81 -17.05 -8.07
CA GLY A 77 3.51 -17.79 -7.02
C GLY A 77 4.16 -16.91 -5.94
N GLU A 78 4.11 -15.59 -6.06
CA GLU A 78 4.62 -14.68 -5.01
C GLU A 78 3.78 -14.81 -3.74
N LEU A 79 4.41 -15.22 -2.63
CA LEU A 79 3.81 -15.24 -1.29
C LEU A 79 4.28 -14.03 -0.50
N THR A 80 3.31 -13.27 -0.01
CA THR A 80 3.54 -12.05 0.78
C THR A 80 2.79 -12.15 2.10
N PHE A 81 3.37 -11.64 3.18
CA PHE A 81 2.74 -11.56 4.50
C PHE A 81 2.37 -10.11 4.80
N TYR A 82 1.13 -9.89 5.17
CA TYR A 82 0.66 -8.59 5.67
C TYR A 82 0.50 -8.67 7.17
N VAL A 83 1.34 -7.90 7.89
CA VAL A 83 1.39 -7.92 9.35
C VAL A 83 0.70 -6.67 9.89
N VAL A 84 -0.35 -6.85 10.67
CA VAL A 84 -1.08 -5.74 11.30
C VAL A 84 -0.36 -5.38 12.59
N GLN A 85 0.14 -4.15 12.66
CA GLN A 85 0.87 -3.59 13.79
C GLN A 85 0.15 -2.38 14.39
N LYS A 86 0.67 -1.86 15.51
CA LYS A 86 0.12 -0.67 16.18
C LYS A 86 0.24 0.59 15.31
N ASN A 87 1.30 0.71 14.53
CA ASN A 87 1.61 1.87 13.67
C ASN A 87 1.12 1.72 12.22
N GLY A 88 0.59 0.55 11.82
CA GLY A 88 0.11 0.35 10.45
C GLY A 88 0.00 -1.10 10.02
N ILE A 89 -0.10 -1.28 8.71
CA ILE A 89 -0.07 -2.58 8.04
C ILE A 89 1.25 -2.67 7.27
N GLU A 90 2.10 -3.59 7.66
CA GLU A 90 3.39 -3.87 7.04
C GLU A 90 3.25 -4.95 5.97
N LYS A 91 3.99 -4.80 4.87
CA LYS A 91 4.13 -5.82 3.83
C LYS A 91 5.51 -6.46 3.97
N LYS A 92 5.57 -7.80 4.11
CA LYS A 92 6.82 -8.58 4.18
C LYS A 92 6.89 -9.60 3.07
N SER A 93 8.07 -9.79 2.49
CA SER A 93 8.38 -10.96 1.67
C SER A 93 8.44 -12.22 2.56
N ILE A 94 8.47 -13.41 1.93
CA ILE A 94 8.63 -14.66 2.67
C ILE A 94 9.96 -14.69 3.45
N ASP A 95 11.05 -14.21 2.85
CA ASP A 95 12.37 -14.20 3.48
C ASP A 95 12.42 -13.27 4.69
N GLU A 96 11.85 -12.07 4.57
CA GLU A 96 11.70 -11.13 5.67
C GLU A 96 10.82 -11.67 6.80
N PHE A 97 9.72 -12.33 6.46
CA PHE A 97 8.83 -12.92 7.45
C PHE A 97 9.53 -14.09 8.18
N MET A 98 10.23 -14.96 7.47
CA MET A 98 10.94 -16.10 8.06
C MET A 98 12.11 -15.66 8.95
N SER A 99 12.79 -14.57 8.60
CA SER A 99 13.93 -14.06 9.38
C SER A 99 13.53 -13.25 10.61
N THR A 100 12.41 -12.51 10.55
CA THR A 100 11.97 -11.61 11.61
C THR A 100 10.78 -12.15 12.41
N GLY A 101 10.07 -13.14 11.87
CA GLY A 101 8.85 -13.69 12.45
C GLY A 101 7.74 -12.65 12.58
N ILE A 102 6.82 -12.92 13.51
CA ILE A 102 5.72 -12.04 13.87
C ILE A 102 6.16 -11.02 14.93
N SER A 103 7.27 -11.31 15.63
CA SER A 103 7.68 -10.51 16.77
C SER A 103 8.38 -9.20 16.35
N ASN A 104 7.93 -8.12 16.97
CA ASN A 104 8.43 -6.75 16.82
C ASN A 104 9.81 -6.54 17.50
N THR A 105 10.77 -7.45 17.37
CA THR A 105 12.07 -7.27 17.98
C THR A 105 12.98 -6.45 17.07
N LYS A 106 13.03 -5.15 17.36
CA LYS A 106 14.17 -4.25 17.11
C LYS A 106 14.54 -3.92 15.66
N SER A 107 13.64 -3.28 14.92
CA SER A 107 14.13 -2.24 14.00
C SER A 107 12.99 -1.26 13.65
N GLU A 108 12.81 -0.24 14.47
CA GLU A 108 11.84 0.84 14.22
C GLU A 108 12.19 1.73 13.01
N LYS A 109 13.28 1.45 12.30
CA LYS A 109 13.82 2.41 11.31
C LYS A 109 13.51 2.13 9.84
N ASN A 110 13.00 0.96 9.43
CA ASN A 110 12.75 0.66 8.01
C ASN A 110 11.59 -0.33 7.82
N VAL A 111 10.43 -0.01 8.39
CA VAL A 111 9.24 -0.84 8.21
C VAL A 111 8.52 -0.39 6.95
N ASP A 112 8.38 -1.27 5.96
CA ASP A 112 7.65 -0.98 4.72
C ASP A 112 6.13 -1.06 4.97
N LEU A 113 5.57 0.05 5.48
CA LEU A 113 4.14 0.16 5.74
C LEU A 113 3.35 0.33 4.44
N LEU A 114 2.43 -0.58 4.19
CA LEU A 114 1.42 -0.44 3.15
C LEU A 114 0.43 0.67 3.50
N ILE A 115 0.04 0.76 4.77
CA ILE A 115 -0.87 1.78 5.32
C ILE A 115 -0.34 2.16 6.71
N ALA A 116 -0.06 3.44 6.93
CA ALA A 116 0.30 3.95 8.25
C ALA A 116 -0.94 4.35 9.06
N PHE A 117 -0.84 4.25 10.38
CA PHE A 117 -1.84 4.71 11.33
C PHE A 117 -1.37 5.97 12.07
N PRO A 118 -2.26 6.89 12.47
CA PRO A 118 -3.73 6.82 12.32
C PRO A 118 -4.19 7.08 10.88
N ILE A 119 -5.36 6.53 10.53
CA ILE A 119 -5.99 6.80 9.24
C ILE A 119 -6.67 8.15 9.27
N SER A 120 -5.91 9.18 8.92
CA SER A 120 -6.37 10.57 8.84
C SER A 120 -5.73 11.28 7.65
N THR A 121 -6.41 12.27 7.11
CA THR A 121 -5.83 13.12 6.06
C THR A 121 -4.58 13.82 6.61
N GLY A 122 -3.49 13.74 5.86
CA GLY A 122 -2.19 14.31 6.25
C GLY A 122 -1.24 13.30 6.90
N THR A 123 -1.69 12.09 7.30
CA THR A 123 -0.76 11.04 7.76
C THR A 123 0.24 10.72 6.66
N GLU A 124 1.53 10.80 6.99
CA GLU A 124 2.64 10.67 6.04
C GLU A 124 3.69 9.71 6.56
N TRP A 125 4.30 8.91 5.67
CA TRP A 125 5.36 7.97 5.99
C TRP A 125 6.21 7.66 4.78
N GLU A 126 7.41 7.13 5.00
CA GLU A 126 8.32 6.70 3.93
C GLU A 126 8.38 5.18 3.85
N THR A 127 8.54 4.69 2.62
CA THR A 127 8.84 3.28 2.33
C THR A 127 10.01 3.17 1.37
N ASN A 128 10.70 2.03 1.37
CA ASN A 128 11.69 1.73 0.34
C ASN A 128 10.96 1.19 -0.90
N ASP A 129 11.39 1.61 -2.06
CA ASP A 129 10.83 1.15 -3.33
C ASP A 129 11.94 1.05 -4.39
N LYS A 130 11.63 0.45 -5.52
CA LYS A 130 12.53 0.32 -6.66
C LYS A 130 11.81 0.71 -7.93
N THR A 131 12.57 1.27 -8.89
CA THR A 131 12.05 1.55 -10.23
C THR A 131 11.78 0.25 -10.98
N THR A 132 10.80 0.29 -11.87
CA THR A 132 10.48 -0.80 -12.81
C THR A 132 10.76 -0.42 -14.25
N LEU A 133 11.26 0.80 -14.48
CA LEU A 133 11.68 1.27 -15.80
C LEU A 133 12.77 0.38 -16.39
N GLN A 134 12.69 0.20 -17.69
CA GLN A 134 13.65 -0.55 -18.47
C GLN A 134 14.43 0.39 -19.39
N MET A 135 15.74 0.22 -19.44
CA MET A 135 16.59 0.90 -20.38
C MET A 135 16.89 -0.03 -21.56
N LYS A 136 16.63 0.43 -22.77
CA LYS A 136 17.01 -0.27 -23.99
C LYS A 136 18.30 0.33 -24.54
N LEU A 137 19.34 -0.48 -24.60
CA LEU A 137 20.62 -0.11 -25.21
C LEU A 137 20.81 -0.93 -26.49
N GLY A 138 20.85 -0.23 -27.64
CA GLY A 138 20.94 -0.88 -28.95
C GLY A 138 19.68 -1.65 -29.33
N TYR A 139 19.82 -2.62 -30.24
CA TYR A 139 18.66 -3.33 -30.81
C TYR A 139 18.00 -4.33 -29.88
N ASP A 140 18.77 -5.08 -29.04
CA ASP A 140 18.27 -6.26 -28.35
C ASP A 140 18.54 -6.29 -26.85
N ARG A 141 19.20 -5.28 -26.27
CA ARG A 141 19.56 -5.30 -24.85
C ARG A 141 18.58 -4.48 -24.02
N ILE A 142 17.82 -5.16 -23.19
CA ILE A 142 16.91 -4.54 -22.22
C ILE A 142 17.47 -4.78 -20.82
N TYR A 143 17.65 -3.71 -20.07
CA TYR A 143 18.11 -3.75 -18.68
C TYR A 143 17.00 -3.25 -17.76
N ASN A 144 16.67 -4.03 -16.74
CA ASN A 144 15.84 -3.57 -15.63
C ASN A 144 16.71 -2.66 -14.74
N THR A 145 16.28 -1.44 -14.52
CA THR A 145 17.07 -0.50 -13.71
C THR A 145 17.04 -0.85 -12.24
N ASN A 146 15.89 -1.26 -11.70
CA ASN A 146 15.70 -1.66 -10.30
C ASN A 146 16.37 -0.72 -9.28
N LEU A 147 16.40 0.59 -9.59
CA LEU A 147 17.06 1.59 -8.75
C LEU A 147 16.29 1.78 -7.45
N PRO A 148 16.94 1.65 -6.31
CA PRO A 148 16.29 1.89 -5.02
C PRO A 148 16.05 3.38 -4.80
N PHE A 149 14.93 3.71 -4.17
CA PHE A 149 14.61 5.08 -3.74
C PHE A 149 13.66 5.07 -2.54
N LYS A 150 13.49 6.27 -1.93
CA LYS A 150 12.48 6.50 -0.90
C LYS A 150 11.19 6.98 -1.54
N LEU A 151 10.09 6.33 -1.21
CA LEU A 151 8.75 6.70 -1.61
C LEU A 151 8.05 7.35 -0.42
N THR A 152 7.73 8.63 -0.53
CA THR A 152 6.94 9.36 0.47
C THR A 152 5.46 9.12 0.19
N ASN A 153 4.76 8.56 1.15
CA ASN A 153 3.34 8.24 1.09
C ASN A 153 2.55 9.20 1.96
N LYS A 154 1.35 9.58 1.52
CA LYS A 154 0.47 10.48 2.25
C LYS A 154 -0.99 10.09 2.07
N ILE A 155 -1.74 9.99 3.17
CA ILE A 155 -3.19 9.87 3.09
C ILE A 155 -3.76 11.25 2.71
N THR A 156 -4.28 11.37 1.49
CA THR A 156 -4.81 12.63 0.96
C THR A 156 -6.32 12.76 1.12
N GLU A 157 -7.04 11.63 1.17
CA GLU A 157 -8.49 11.62 1.31
C GLU A 157 -8.93 10.46 2.20
N VAL A 158 -9.96 10.71 3.04
CA VAL A 158 -10.59 9.70 3.89
C VAL A 158 -12.10 9.73 3.72
N ASN A 159 -12.77 8.60 3.99
CA ASN A 159 -14.24 8.45 3.92
C ASN A 159 -14.85 8.85 2.57
N LYS A 160 -14.13 8.71 1.48
CA LYS A 160 -14.61 9.01 0.13
C LYS A 160 -15.42 7.85 -0.46
N THR A 161 -16.24 8.20 -1.44
CA THR A 161 -16.89 7.22 -2.30
C THR A 161 -16.26 7.28 -3.67
N ILE A 162 -15.85 6.12 -4.19
CA ILE A 162 -15.30 5.99 -5.55
C ILE A 162 -16.22 5.10 -6.39
N SER A 163 -16.20 5.30 -7.70
CA SER A 163 -16.92 4.43 -8.64
C SER A 163 -15.92 3.49 -9.32
N ILE A 164 -16.17 2.19 -9.26
CA ILE A 164 -15.41 1.16 -9.95
C ILE A 164 -16.37 0.36 -10.82
N LYS A 165 -16.20 0.46 -12.13
CA LYS A 165 -17.06 -0.24 -13.11
C LYS A 165 -18.57 -0.03 -12.85
N GLY A 166 -18.95 1.20 -12.50
CA GLY A 166 -20.35 1.56 -12.23
C GLY A 166 -20.82 1.29 -10.80
N LYS A 167 -20.11 0.49 -10.00
CA LYS A 167 -20.44 0.24 -8.59
C LYS A 167 -19.81 1.30 -7.69
N LYS A 168 -20.61 1.87 -6.78
CA LYS A 168 -20.14 2.86 -5.78
C LYS A 168 -19.60 2.14 -4.55
N ILE A 169 -18.32 2.37 -4.23
CA ILE A 169 -17.64 1.87 -3.03
C ILE A 169 -17.47 3.03 -2.07
N LYS A 170 -18.00 2.88 -0.88
CA LYS A 170 -17.96 3.90 0.19
C LYS A 170 -16.77 3.66 1.13
N ASN A 171 -16.51 4.64 1.99
CA ASN A 171 -15.49 4.58 3.06
C ASN A 171 -14.10 4.24 2.51
N CYS A 172 -13.71 4.88 1.42
CA CYS A 172 -12.39 4.73 0.83
C CYS A 172 -11.41 5.74 1.41
N ILE A 173 -10.14 5.33 1.50
CA ILE A 173 -9.00 6.22 1.69
C ILE A 173 -8.19 6.27 0.41
N LYS A 174 -7.59 7.42 0.14
CA LYS A 174 -6.64 7.62 -0.95
C LYS A 174 -5.27 7.89 -0.38
N ILE A 175 -4.29 7.14 -0.82
CA ILE A 175 -2.88 7.33 -0.54
C ILE A 175 -2.24 7.80 -1.83
N SER A 176 -1.63 8.98 -1.80
CA SER A 176 -0.80 9.50 -2.90
C SER A 176 0.65 9.39 -2.50
N SER A 177 1.49 8.93 -3.42
CA SER A 177 2.89 8.71 -3.14
C SER A 177 3.76 9.33 -4.22
N TYR A 178 4.93 9.82 -3.81
CA TYR A 178 5.93 10.42 -4.67
C TYR A 178 7.33 9.98 -4.27
N GLY A 179 8.16 9.70 -5.26
CA GLY A 179 9.57 9.43 -5.07
C GLY A 179 10.38 9.83 -6.30
N LYS A 180 11.68 9.98 -6.09
CA LYS A 180 12.62 10.30 -7.16
C LYS A 180 13.92 9.57 -6.95
N THR A 181 14.60 9.27 -8.05
CA THR A 181 15.95 8.72 -8.07
C THR A 181 16.66 9.16 -9.33
N SER A 182 17.94 8.85 -9.46
CA SER A 182 18.72 9.11 -10.67
C SER A 182 19.57 7.89 -11.02
N TYR A 183 19.83 7.75 -12.30
CA TYR A 183 20.69 6.74 -12.87
C TYR A 183 21.82 7.39 -13.64
N ASN A 184 23.04 6.99 -13.34
CA ASN A 184 24.23 7.41 -14.09
C ASN A 184 24.71 6.27 -14.99
N PRO A 185 24.41 6.29 -16.30
CA PRO A 185 24.86 5.25 -17.22
C PRO A 185 26.34 5.39 -17.60
N GLY A 186 26.97 6.51 -17.25
CA GLY A 186 28.32 6.87 -17.70
C GLY A 186 28.34 7.50 -19.09
N PRO A 187 29.51 8.09 -19.47
CA PRO A 187 29.66 8.72 -20.76
C PRO A 187 29.35 7.76 -21.93
N PRO A 188 28.74 8.23 -23.03
CA PRO A 188 28.43 9.64 -23.35
C PRO A 188 27.05 10.13 -22.85
N LEU A 189 26.36 9.37 -22.03
CA LEU A 189 25.03 9.71 -21.52
C LEU A 189 25.11 10.52 -20.22
N ASP A 190 24.25 11.52 -20.11
CA ASP A 190 24.09 12.29 -18.87
C ASP A 190 23.31 11.51 -17.79
N ASN A 191 23.31 12.04 -16.56
CA ASN A 191 22.47 11.52 -15.49
C ASN A 191 20.99 11.57 -15.90
N ILE A 192 20.31 10.45 -15.71
CA ILE A 192 18.88 10.31 -16.01
C ILE A 192 18.10 10.43 -14.69
N ASN A 193 17.21 11.41 -14.61
CA ASN A 193 16.32 11.58 -13.47
C ASN A 193 15.03 10.79 -13.69
N ILE A 194 14.55 10.16 -12.62
CA ILE A 194 13.35 9.34 -12.63
C ILE A 194 12.44 9.81 -11.52
N GLU A 195 11.21 10.12 -11.87
CA GLU A 195 10.12 10.43 -10.95
C GLU A 195 9.11 9.29 -10.93
N VAL A 196 8.62 8.97 -9.73
CA VAL A 196 7.62 7.93 -9.51
C VAL A 196 6.44 8.53 -8.76
N PHE A 197 5.28 8.40 -9.36
CA PHE A 197 4.01 8.79 -8.75
C PHE A 197 3.14 7.55 -8.57
N SER A 198 2.52 7.40 -7.42
CA SER A 198 1.50 6.38 -7.28
C SER A 198 0.26 6.89 -6.51
N THR A 199 -0.84 6.22 -6.76
CA THR A 199 -2.10 6.47 -6.05
C THR A 199 -2.74 5.14 -5.74
N SER A 200 -3.02 4.90 -4.46
CA SER A 200 -3.71 3.72 -3.98
C SER A 200 -5.05 4.09 -3.35
N TRP A 201 -6.10 3.37 -3.71
CA TRP A 201 -7.40 3.48 -3.08
C TRP A 201 -7.69 2.20 -2.31
N PHE A 202 -7.85 2.33 -1.00
CA PHE A 202 -8.26 1.23 -0.14
C PHE A 202 -9.68 1.49 0.36
N ALA A 203 -10.52 0.47 0.30
CA ALA A 203 -11.87 0.53 0.81
C ALA A 203 -12.03 -0.39 2.01
N LYS A 204 -12.85 0.06 2.95
CA LYS A 204 -13.19 -0.71 4.13
C LYS A 204 -13.77 -2.07 3.73
N ASP A 205 -13.30 -3.14 4.34
CA ASP A 205 -13.67 -4.55 4.11
C ASP A 205 -13.30 -5.13 2.72
N TYR A 206 -12.81 -4.31 1.80
CA TYR A 206 -12.35 -4.74 0.46
C TYR A 206 -10.82 -4.79 0.34
N GLY A 207 -10.11 -3.93 1.06
CA GLY A 207 -8.69 -3.72 0.87
C GLY A 207 -8.39 -2.80 -0.32
N LEU A 208 -7.32 -3.07 -1.06
CA LEU A 208 -6.98 -2.30 -2.25
C LEU A 208 -8.04 -2.48 -3.34
N VAL A 209 -8.63 -1.40 -3.79
CA VAL A 209 -9.69 -1.41 -4.82
C VAL A 209 -9.22 -0.81 -6.14
N LYS A 210 -8.28 0.13 -6.08
CA LYS A 210 -7.64 0.71 -7.27
C LYS A 210 -6.22 1.13 -6.95
N TYR A 211 -5.32 0.94 -7.91
CA TYR A 211 -3.94 1.38 -7.84
C TYR A 211 -3.51 1.93 -9.20
N LYS A 212 -2.75 3.00 -9.17
CA LYS A 212 -2.07 3.55 -10.35
C LYS A 212 -0.64 3.89 -9.97
N ARG A 213 0.31 3.52 -10.81
CA ARG A 213 1.72 3.91 -10.73
C ARG A 213 2.16 4.45 -12.08
N GLU A 214 2.86 5.55 -12.04
CA GLU A 214 3.48 6.17 -13.18
C GLU A 214 4.96 6.40 -12.86
N GLU A 215 5.84 5.89 -13.69
CA GLU A 215 7.26 6.16 -13.63
C GLU A 215 7.65 6.92 -14.90
N LYS A 216 8.34 8.02 -14.73
CA LYS A 216 8.73 8.91 -15.82
C LYS A 216 10.20 9.28 -15.68
N SER A 217 10.95 9.13 -16.74
CA SER A 217 12.32 9.65 -16.83
C SER A 217 12.39 10.89 -17.73
N ASP A 218 13.42 11.68 -17.56
CA ASP A 218 13.79 12.78 -18.46
C ASP A 218 14.53 12.30 -19.71
N SER A 219 14.81 10.99 -19.82
CA SER A 219 15.47 10.37 -20.96
C SER A 219 14.50 9.62 -21.87
N GLU A 220 14.57 9.84 -23.16
CA GLU A 220 13.80 9.09 -24.17
C GLU A 220 14.15 7.58 -24.16
N THR A 221 15.37 7.21 -23.78
CA THR A 221 15.79 5.81 -23.74
C THR A 221 15.07 4.99 -22.67
N MET A 222 14.68 5.62 -21.55
CA MET A 222 13.86 5.00 -20.51
C MET A 222 12.38 5.32 -20.66
N GLY A 223 12.05 6.55 -21.06
CA GLY A 223 10.69 6.98 -21.34
C GLY A 223 9.79 6.99 -20.10
N LYS A 224 8.58 6.48 -20.28
CA LYS A 224 7.52 6.47 -19.27
C LYS A 224 6.79 5.14 -19.29
N ILE A 225 6.43 4.64 -18.10
CA ILE A 225 5.53 3.49 -17.96
C ILE A 225 4.33 3.85 -17.08
N ILE A 226 3.21 3.20 -17.35
CA ILE A 226 1.99 3.30 -16.54
C ILE A 226 1.53 1.91 -16.19
N TYR A 227 1.28 1.69 -14.89
CA TYR A 227 0.69 0.49 -14.36
C TYR A 227 -0.57 0.85 -13.57
N GLU A 228 -1.70 0.29 -13.95
CA GLU A 228 -2.96 0.46 -13.23
C GLU A 228 -3.55 -0.90 -12.92
N LYS A 229 -4.13 -1.07 -11.73
CA LYS A 229 -4.95 -2.22 -11.40
C LYS A 229 -6.24 -1.79 -10.72
N THR A 230 -7.31 -2.44 -11.11
CA THR A 230 -8.66 -2.17 -10.61
C THR A 230 -9.32 -3.48 -10.22
N MET A 231 -9.86 -3.52 -9.00
CA MET A 231 -10.52 -4.71 -8.47
C MET A 231 -11.75 -5.06 -9.31
N LEU A 232 -11.88 -6.34 -9.66
CA LEU A 232 -13.08 -6.89 -10.25
C LEU A 232 -14.03 -7.26 -9.09
N ILE A 233 -15.15 -6.55 -9.02
CA ILE A 233 -16.19 -6.83 -8.03
C ILE A 233 -17.13 -7.85 -8.65
N SER A 234 -17.08 -9.11 -8.16
CA SER A 234 -18.13 -10.10 -8.47
C SER A 234 -19.44 -9.64 -7.84
N ASP A 235 -20.51 -9.87 -8.56
CA ASP A 235 -21.87 -9.68 -8.06
C ASP A 235 -22.19 -10.67 -6.96
#